data_37f58ff38c0711d187db08b3535b4d9e
#
_entry.id   37f58ff38c0711d187db08b3535b4d9e
#
_cell.length_a   1.000
_cell.length_b   1.000
_cell.length_c   1.000
_cell.angle_alpha   90.00
_cell.angle_beta   90.00
_cell.angle_gamma   90.00
#
_symmetry.space_group_name_H-M   'P 1'
#
loop_
_entity.id
_entity.type
_entity.pdbx_description
1 polymer ?
#
loop_
_entity_poly.entity_id
_entity_poly.type
_entity_poly.pdbx_seq_one_letter_code
_entity_poly.pdbx_strand_id
1 'polypeptide(L)'
;MAALLAVSGCGDSGPTATEAGKTLKAHITELMKKSHALDVRVTDPGGRDIPCGEGKAKQTFGATAKDAAPQSEPDGLNILLLGALSSVAPYRIVEDRGNAPIRLESDEYKTMIILESPANGQYAVRGETQCLPSS
;
A
#
# COMPACT_ATOMS: atom_id res chain seq x y z
N MET A 1 -33.78 -4.19 32.16
CA MET A 1 -33.30 -4.32 31.74
C MET A 1 -32.80 -4.26 30.63
N ALA A 2 -32.44 -4.22 30.05
CA ALA A 2 -32.16 -4.11 29.10
C ALA A 2 -31.25 -4.05 28.30
N ALA A 3 -30.77 -4.06 27.87
CA ALA A 3 -30.01 -4.06 27.16
C ALA A 3 -29.50 -3.88 26.09
N LEU A 4 -29.27 -3.78 25.73
CA LEU A 4 -28.83 -3.66 24.78
C LEU A 4 -28.21 -3.58 23.88
N LEU A 5 -27.81 -3.62 23.63
CA LEU A 5 -27.24 -3.55 22.87
C LEU A 5 -26.72 -3.42 21.91
N ALA A 6 -26.52 -3.38 21.54
CA ALA A 6 -26.09 -3.05 20.78
C ALA A 6 -25.41 -3.31 19.92
N VAL A 7 -25.01 -3.55 19.64
CA VAL A 7 -24.35 -3.85 18.86
C VAL A 7 -23.99 -3.56 17.83
N SER A 8 -24.13 -3.38 17.55
CA SER A 8 -23.94 -2.90 16.73
C SER A 8 -22.97 -2.78 15.95
N GLY A 9 -22.51 -2.18 15.46
CA GLY A 9 -21.43 -2.02 14.58
C GLY A 9 -20.80 -3.23 14.10
N CYS A 10 -21.34 -4.30 14.34
CA CYS A 10 -20.66 -5.49 13.97
C CYS A 10 -20.40 -5.56 12.49
N GLY A 11 -21.26 -5.02 11.66
CA GLY A 11 -21.02 -5.05 10.24
C GLY A 11 -19.89 -4.17 9.78
N ASP A 12 -19.47 -3.24 10.61
CA ASP A 12 -18.50 -2.23 10.21
C ASP A 12 -17.21 -2.34 10.97
N SER A 13 -16.79 -3.55 11.24
CA SER A 13 -15.59 -3.74 12.03
C SER A 13 -14.32 -3.35 11.32
N GLY A 14 -14.35 -3.14 10.00
CA GLY A 14 -13.18 -2.79 9.25
C GLY A 14 -12.91 -1.29 9.23
N PRO A 15 -11.79 -0.90 8.65
CA PRO A 15 -11.44 0.52 8.55
C PRO A 15 -12.28 1.23 7.50
N THR A 16 -12.37 2.55 7.65
CA THR A 16 -12.93 3.39 6.59
C THR A 16 -11.86 3.62 5.52
N ALA A 17 -12.27 4.17 4.39
CA ALA A 17 -11.34 4.52 3.32
C ALA A 17 -10.27 5.47 3.81
N THR A 18 -10.64 6.45 4.65
CA THR A 18 -9.68 7.41 5.19
C THR A 18 -8.66 6.71 6.10
N GLU A 19 -9.14 5.82 6.95
CA GLU A 19 -8.24 5.10 7.86
C GLU A 19 -7.29 4.18 7.09
N ALA A 20 -7.83 3.43 6.14
CA ALA A 20 -7.00 2.55 5.33
C ALA A 20 -6.03 3.34 4.47
N GLY A 21 -6.44 4.50 3.99
CA GLY A 21 -5.56 5.36 3.21
C GLY A 21 -4.37 5.86 4.02
N LYS A 22 -4.60 6.22 5.28
CA LYS A 22 -3.52 6.63 6.16
C LYS A 22 -2.55 5.47 6.42
N THR A 23 -3.09 4.28 6.61
CA THR A 23 -2.28 3.09 6.81
C THR A 23 -1.45 2.80 5.57
N LEU A 24 -2.05 2.89 4.39
CA LEU A 24 -1.35 2.67 3.13
C LEU A 24 -0.17 3.63 2.98
N LYS A 25 -0.41 4.91 3.25
CA LYS A 25 0.64 5.92 3.17
C LYS A 25 1.76 5.61 4.17
N ALA A 26 1.41 5.21 5.39
CA ALA A 26 2.40 4.88 6.40
C ALA A 26 3.23 3.67 5.96
N HIS A 27 2.60 2.64 5.41
CA HIS A 27 3.30 1.46 4.97
C HIS A 27 4.28 1.76 3.84
N ILE A 28 3.86 2.54 2.85
CA ILE A 28 4.73 2.88 1.73
C ILE A 28 5.87 3.78 2.20
N THR A 29 5.58 4.73 3.08
CA THR A 29 6.61 5.61 3.63
C THR A 29 7.65 4.80 4.41
N GLU A 30 7.19 3.86 5.23
CA GLU A 30 8.09 3.02 6.02
C GLU A 30 8.88 2.08 5.13
N LEU A 31 8.26 1.58 4.06
CA LEU A 31 8.94 0.75 3.07
C LEU A 31 10.12 1.49 2.46
N MET A 32 9.92 2.75 2.09
CA MET A 32 10.99 3.55 1.52
C MET A 32 12.14 3.73 2.50
N LYS A 33 11.83 3.93 3.78
CA LYS A 33 12.86 4.04 4.79
C LYS A 33 13.64 2.75 4.96
N LYS A 34 12.95 1.62 5.01
CA LYS A 34 13.61 0.33 5.22
C LYS A 34 14.43 -0.11 4.02
N SER A 35 14.06 0.34 2.85
CA SER A 35 14.85 0.05 1.64
C SER A 35 15.98 1.05 1.44
N HIS A 36 16.12 2.03 2.35
CA HIS A 36 17.15 3.06 2.26
C HIS A 36 17.05 3.83 0.95
N ALA A 37 15.82 4.09 0.53
CA ALA A 37 15.55 4.77 -0.74
C ALA A 37 16.05 6.21 -0.70
N LEU A 38 16.60 6.67 -1.82
CA LEU A 38 17.11 8.02 -1.97
C LEU A 38 16.17 8.81 -2.87
N ASP A 39 16.16 10.11 -2.67
CA ASP A 39 15.43 11.03 -3.55
C ASP A 39 13.96 10.61 -3.69
N VAL A 40 13.34 10.36 -2.55
CA VAL A 40 11.94 9.91 -2.53
C VAL A 40 11.02 11.04 -2.98
N ARG A 41 10.16 10.75 -3.94
CA ARG A 41 9.21 11.72 -4.48
C ARG A 41 7.81 11.12 -4.43
N VAL A 42 6.90 11.82 -3.78
CA VAL A 42 5.50 11.40 -3.75
C VAL A 42 4.87 11.76 -5.09
N THR A 43 4.40 10.73 -5.81
CA THR A 43 3.77 10.94 -7.11
C THR A 43 2.26 11.01 -6.99
N ASP A 44 1.71 10.43 -5.93
CA ASP A 44 0.28 10.45 -5.65
C ASP A 44 0.14 10.65 -4.14
N PRO A 45 -0.21 11.86 -3.69
CA PRO A 45 -0.26 12.13 -2.25
C PRO A 45 -1.44 11.48 -1.54
N GLY A 46 -2.43 10.97 -2.30
CA GLY A 46 -3.59 10.36 -1.68
C GLY A 46 -4.43 11.32 -0.89
N GLY A 47 -5.13 10.80 0.13
CA GLY A 47 -5.92 11.63 1.01
C GLY A 47 -7.27 12.04 0.44
N ARG A 48 -7.60 11.55 -0.76
CA ARG A 48 -8.88 11.87 -1.39
C ARG A 48 -9.71 10.61 -1.51
N ASP A 49 -11.00 10.76 -1.30
CA ASP A 49 -11.94 9.67 -1.52
C ASP A 49 -12.24 9.57 -3.01
N ILE A 50 -11.98 8.40 -3.59
CA ILE A 50 -12.31 8.09 -4.96
C ILE A 50 -13.57 7.22 -4.92
N PRO A 51 -14.72 7.71 -5.37
CA PRO A 51 -15.95 6.95 -5.27
C PRO A 51 -15.85 5.60 -5.96
N CYS A 52 -16.30 4.55 -5.30
CA CYS A 52 -16.28 3.20 -5.86
C CYS A 52 -17.56 2.43 -5.55
N GLY A 53 -18.56 3.11 -5.01
CA GLY A 53 -19.84 2.54 -4.68
C GLY A 53 -20.61 3.53 -3.83
N GLU A 54 -21.86 3.26 -3.61
CA GLU A 54 -22.70 4.16 -2.84
C GLU A 54 -22.19 4.20 -1.39
N GLY A 55 -21.82 5.39 -0.93
CA GLY A 55 -21.28 5.57 0.42
C GLY A 55 -19.92 4.94 0.61
N LYS A 56 -19.25 4.58 -0.50
CA LYS A 56 -17.96 3.91 -0.45
C LYS A 56 -16.94 4.62 -1.30
N ALA A 57 -15.67 4.47 -0.91
CA ALA A 57 -14.58 5.09 -1.62
C ALA A 57 -13.34 4.27 -1.45
N LYS A 58 -12.33 4.55 -2.26
CA LYS A 58 -11.00 4.05 -2.04
C LYS A 58 -10.03 5.21 -2.08
N GLN A 59 -8.86 5.02 -1.51
CA GLN A 59 -7.80 6.01 -1.53
C GLN A 59 -6.54 5.37 -2.06
N THR A 60 -5.66 6.21 -2.61
CA THR A 60 -4.44 5.74 -3.23
C THR A 60 -3.25 6.47 -2.62
N PHE A 61 -2.06 5.96 -2.90
CA PHE A 61 -0.81 6.62 -2.55
C PHE A 61 0.29 6.06 -3.43
N GLY A 62 1.26 6.87 -3.80
CA GLY A 62 2.35 6.41 -4.63
C GLY A 62 3.58 7.28 -4.46
N ALA A 63 4.75 6.66 -4.65
CA ALA A 63 6.02 7.36 -4.57
C ALA A 63 7.04 6.65 -5.43
N THR A 64 8.03 7.40 -5.88
CA THR A 64 9.18 6.87 -6.58
C THR A 64 10.43 7.21 -5.80
N ALA A 65 11.51 6.47 -6.05
CA ALA A 65 12.77 6.72 -5.38
C ALA A 65 13.90 6.06 -6.15
N LYS A 66 15.11 6.29 -5.69
CA LYS A 66 16.31 5.72 -6.31
C LYS A 66 17.04 4.85 -5.31
N ASP A 67 17.70 3.83 -5.83
CA ASP A 67 18.56 2.99 -5.03
C ASP A 67 19.94 3.65 -4.92
N ALA A 68 20.64 3.35 -3.84
CA ALA A 68 22.02 3.84 -3.67
C ALA A 68 22.95 3.29 -4.74
N ALA A 69 22.62 2.13 -5.30
CA ALA A 69 23.38 1.54 -6.39
C ALA A 69 22.62 1.77 -7.70
N PRO A 70 23.02 2.77 -8.49
CA PRO A 70 22.22 3.14 -9.69
C PRO A 70 22.18 2.07 -10.76
N GLN A 71 23.04 1.05 -10.66
CA GLN A 71 23.08 -0.01 -11.65
C GLN A 71 22.29 -1.25 -11.23
N SER A 72 21.68 -1.22 -10.05
CA SER A 72 20.89 -2.36 -9.57
C SER A 72 19.75 -2.67 -10.54
N GLU A 73 19.62 -3.94 -10.88
CA GLU A 73 18.65 -4.38 -11.87
C GLU A 73 17.25 -4.48 -11.26
N PRO A 74 16.20 -4.31 -12.06
CA PRO A 74 14.82 -4.32 -11.58
C PRO A 74 14.46 -5.57 -10.78
N ASP A 75 14.89 -6.76 -11.20
CA ASP A 75 14.56 -7.98 -10.47
C ASP A 75 15.12 -7.95 -9.05
N GLY A 76 16.37 -7.52 -8.90
CA GLY A 76 16.98 -7.43 -7.59
C GLY A 76 16.31 -6.37 -6.72
N LEU A 77 15.93 -5.25 -7.33
CA LEU A 77 15.25 -4.19 -6.61
C LEU A 77 13.86 -4.61 -6.14
N ASN A 78 13.14 -5.35 -6.98
CA ASN A 78 11.83 -5.87 -6.59
C ASN A 78 11.96 -6.82 -5.40
N ILE A 79 12.98 -7.66 -5.40
CA ILE A 79 13.22 -8.58 -4.28
C ILE A 79 13.56 -7.79 -3.01
N LEU A 80 14.37 -6.75 -3.15
CA LEU A 80 14.74 -5.91 -2.02
C LEU A 80 13.50 -5.22 -1.43
N LEU A 81 12.64 -4.68 -2.29
CA LEU A 81 11.41 -4.03 -1.85
C LEU A 81 10.49 -5.04 -1.18
N LEU A 82 10.39 -6.24 -1.72
CA LEU A 82 9.56 -7.29 -1.14
C LEU A 82 10.03 -7.63 0.28
N GLY A 83 11.34 -7.79 0.44
CA GLY A 83 11.91 -8.06 1.76
C GLY A 83 11.69 -6.92 2.73
N ALA A 84 11.85 -5.68 2.27
CA ALA A 84 11.62 -4.52 3.11
C ALA A 84 10.16 -4.42 3.53
N LEU A 85 9.23 -4.68 2.61
CA LEU A 85 7.81 -4.62 2.93
C LEU A 85 7.42 -5.66 3.96
N SER A 86 8.03 -6.83 3.91
CA SER A 86 7.72 -7.88 4.88
C SER A 86 8.10 -7.47 6.31
N SER A 87 9.00 -6.49 6.46
CA SER A 87 9.34 -5.94 7.76
C SER A 87 8.40 -4.82 8.20
N VAL A 88 7.56 -4.35 7.30
CA VAL A 88 6.63 -3.26 7.61
C VAL A 88 5.28 -3.83 8.08
N ALA A 89 4.74 -4.78 7.33
CA ALA A 89 3.43 -5.33 7.62
C ALA A 89 3.26 -6.65 6.86
N PRO A 90 2.35 -7.51 7.31
CA PRO A 90 2.12 -8.77 6.61
C PRO A 90 1.27 -8.54 5.36
N TYR A 91 1.91 -8.67 4.22
CA TYR A 91 1.25 -8.65 2.91
C TYR A 91 1.49 -10.00 2.25
N ARG A 92 0.54 -10.45 1.45
CA ARG A 92 0.70 -11.68 0.70
C ARG A 92 0.79 -11.35 -0.79
N ILE A 93 1.62 -12.08 -1.48
CA ILE A 93 1.80 -11.89 -2.92
C ILE A 93 0.58 -12.48 -3.62
N VAL A 94 -0.07 -11.68 -4.46
CA VAL A 94 -1.18 -12.16 -5.28
C VAL A 94 -0.81 -12.25 -6.74
N GLU A 95 0.25 -11.56 -7.17
CA GLU A 95 0.73 -11.65 -8.53
C GLU A 95 2.22 -11.34 -8.58
N ASP A 96 2.99 -12.28 -9.16
CA ASP A 96 4.44 -12.14 -9.30
C ASP A 96 4.85 -12.86 -10.57
N ARG A 97 5.25 -12.11 -11.58
CA ARG A 97 5.61 -12.65 -12.88
C ARG A 97 7.08 -12.39 -13.22
N GLY A 98 7.94 -12.51 -12.22
CA GLY A 98 9.36 -12.26 -12.45
C GLY A 98 9.66 -10.78 -12.46
N ASN A 99 10.08 -10.24 -13.60
CA ASN A 99 10.43 -8.82 -13.66
C ASN A 99 9.25 -7.89 -13.89
N ALA A 100 8.04 -8.42 -13.89
CA ALA A 100 6.83 -7.59 -13.90
C ALA A 100 6.56 -7.07 -12.49
N PRO A 101 5.69 -6.07 -12.35
CA PRO A 101 5.35 -5.57 -11.01
C PRO A 101 4.79 -6.67 -10.12
N ILE A 102 5.17 -6.61 -8.84
CA ILE A 102 4.68 -7.55 -7.84
C ILE A 102 3.49 -6.92 -7.14
N ARG A 103 2.38 -7.64 -7.11
CA ARG A 103 1.16 -7.18 -6.47
C ARG A 103 0.95 -7.92 -5.17
N LEU A 104 0.74 -7.17 -4.08
CA LEU A 104 0.54 -7.74 -2.76
C LEU A 104 -0.72 -7.15 -2.13
N GLU A 105 -1.36 -7.93 -1.28
CA GLU A 105 -2.56 -7.49 -0.60
C GLU A 105 -2.49 -7.80 0.88
N SER A 106 -3.14 -6.95 1.66
CA SER A 106 -3.33 -7.18 3.09
C SER A 106 -4.81 -7.21 3.38
N ASP A 107 -5.28 -8.36 3.86
CA ASP A 107 -6.68 -8.48 4.28
C ASP A 107 -6.93 -7.72 5.58
N GLU A 108 -5.92 -7.67 6.43
CA GLU A 108 -6.04 -7.00 7.71
C GLU A 108 -6.20 -5.49 7.54
N TYR A 109 -5.39 -4.90 6.68
CA TYR A 109 -5.38 -3.45 6.51
C TYR A 109 -6.23 -2.97 5.34
N LYS A 110 -6.77 -3.90 4.57
CA LYS A 110 -7.63 -3.61 3.41
C LYS A 110 -6.90 -2.76 2.40
N THR A 111 -5.63 -3.08 2.17
CA THR A 111 -4.77 -2.33 1.25
C THR A 111 -4.10 -3.27 0.25
N MET A 112 -3.70 -2.70 -0.88
CA MET A 112 -2.99 -3.40 -1.93
C MET A 112 -1.80 -2.52 -2.32
N ILE A 113 -0.63 -3.14 -2.50
CA ILE A 113 0.58 -2.44 -2.87
C ILE A 113 1.18 -3.12 -4.10
N ILE A 114 1.65 -2.31 -5.03
CA ILE A 114 2.36 -2.78 -6.22
C ILE A 114 3.79 -2.28 -6.13
N LEU A 115 4.73 -3.22 -6.20
CA LEU A 115 6.16 -2.95 -6.20
C LEU A 115 6.67 -3.04 -7.62
N GLU A 116 7.43 -2.04 -8.04
CA GLU A 116 7.91 -1.99 -9.40
C GLU A 116 9.27 -1.33 -9.46
N SER A 117 10.11 -1.79 -10.38
CA SER A 117 11.34 -1.09 -10.73
C SER A 117 11.28 -0.82 -12.22
N PRO A 118 10.97 0.42 -12.62
CA PRO A 118 10.82 0.73 -14.06
C PRO A 118 12.15 0.78 -14.81
N ALA A 119 13.25 0.91 -14.11
CA ALA A 119 14.58 0.97 -14.71
C ALA A 119 15.61 0.66 -13.65
N ASN A 120 16.85 0.43 -14.09
CA ASN A 120 17.94 0.16 -13.16
C ASN A 120 18.04 1.28 -12.12
N GLY A 121 18.20 0.89 -10.86
CA GLY A 121 18.36 1.83 -9.78
C GLY A 121 17.15 2.65 -9.43
N GLN A 122 15.96 2.30 -9.92
CA GLN A 122 14.75 3.08 -9.68
C GLN A 122 13.65 2.23 -9.08
N TYR A 123 12.93 2.81 -8.14
CA TYR A 123 11.77 2.19 -7.50
C TYR A 123 10.51 2.97 -7.86
N ALA A 124 9.41 2.26 -8.01
CA ALA A 124 8.08 2.87 -8.09
C ALA A 124 7.16 2.00 -7.24
N VAL A 125 6.59 2.59 -6.21
CA VAL A 125 5.69 1.87 -5.30
C VAL A 125 4.38 2.64 -5.24
N ARG A 126 3.29 1.94 -5.49
CA ARG A 126 1.98 2.55 -5.42
C ARG A 126 1.00 1.57 -4.81
N GLY A 127 -0.10 2.09 -4.34
CA GLY A 127 -1.11 1.24 -3.74
C GLY A 127 -2.47 1.90 -3.71
N GLU A 128 -3.43 1.11 -3.30
CA GLU A 128 -4.80 1.59 -3.10
C GLU A 128 -5.45 0.78 -2.01
N THR A 129 -6.48 1.38 -1.40
CA THR A 129 -7.30 0.65 -0.46
C THR A 129 -8.34 -0.14 -1.21
N GLN A 130 -8.98 -1.06 -0.52
CA GLN A 130 -10.20 -1.66 -1.04
C GLN A 130 -11.29 -0.60 -1.07
N CYS A 131 -12.41 -0.94 -1.70
CA CYS A 131 -13.61 -0.10 -1.71
C CYS A 131 -14.26 -0.21 -0.33
N LEU A 132 -14.17 0.85 0.46
CA LEU A 132 -14.53 0.84 1.88
C LEU A 132 -15.51 1.98 2.19
N PRO A 133 -16.18 1.90 3.33
CA PRO A 133 -17.03 3.02 3.72
C PRO A 133 -16.23 4.32 3.73
N SER A 134 -16.82 5.37 3.21
CA SER A 134 -16.07 6.61 3.01
C SER A 134 -15.84 7.38 4.30
N SER A 135 -16.49 7.02 5.39
CA SER A 135 -16.17 7.58 6.71
C SER A 135 -17.10 7.06 7.81
#